data_63dc6e6cc28602606867d0dc7cd129f7
#
_entry.id   63dc6e6cc28602606867d0dc7cd129f7
#
_cell.length_a   1.000
_cell.length_b   1.000
_cell.length_c   1.000
_cell.angle_alpha   90.00
_cell.angle_beta   90.00
_cell.angle_gamma   90.00
#
_symmetry.space_group_name_H-M   'P 1'
#
loop_
_entity.id
_entity.type
_entity.pdbx_description
1 polymer ?
#
loop_
_entity_poly.entity_id
_entity_poly.type
_entity_poly.pdbx_seq_one_letter_code
_entity_poly.pdbx_strand_id
1 'polypeptide(L)'
;MFTADPVRRQGCLTDAVLHSYWGTAYTANYARLSALVDAVQTQVLYYEDAPAGTSYFAMSNGRTEASEKVWGTALPYLVPVDSSTDLSADNYEVTLTLSAPQVQQLLSSGLGISADSAAPERWFGETTLTASGYAASLPVCGQTVSGTALRRALGLRSACFTIRYQDGSFLITTKGYGHGVGMSQCGAVGYAAEEGMGYRDILKHYYSGVSIRTVGSGTSSGGGLFSWLRRLLGM
;
A
#
# COMPACT_ATOMS: atom_id res chain seq x y z
N MET A 1 -22.50 2.99 11.47
CA MET A 1 -22.15 4.20 10.70
C MET A 1 -20.70 4.04 10.27
N PHE A 2 -20.41 3.99 8.97
CA PHE A 2 -19.03 3.95 8.48
C PHE A 2 -18.44 5.34 8.62
N THR A 3 -17.40 5.51 9.41
CA THR A 3 -16.67 6.78 9.44
C THR A 3 -15.76 6.83 8.23
N ALA A 4 -15.93 7.81 7.36
CA ALA A 4 -15.06 8.12 6.24
C ALA A 4 -13.79 8.79 6.78
N ASP A 5 -12.89 8.00 7.38
CA ASP A 5 -11.57 8.43 7.80
C ASP A 5 -10.53 7.84 6.84
N PRO A 6 -10.07 8.59 5.85
CA PRO A 6 -9.14 8.09 4.84
C PRO A 6 -7.74 7.76 5.41
N VAL A 7 -7.43 8.20 6.63
CA VAL A 7 -6.15 7.92 7.30
C VAL A 7 -6.16 6.56 7.99
N ARG A 8 -7.33 6.16 8.53
CA ARG A 8 -7.47 4.93 9.33
C ARG A 8 -8.27 3.83 8.64
N ARG A 9 -9.04 4.17 7.59
CA ARG A 9 -9.93 3.25 6.88
C ARG A 9 -9.91 3.56 5.38
N GLN A 10 -10.53 2.71 4.59
CA GLN A 10 -10.71 2.94 3.17
C GLN A 10 -11.52 4.24 2.96
N GLY A 11 -10.99 5.14 2.13
CA GLY A 11 -11.66 6.40 1.79
C GLY A 11 -13.00 6.14 1.10
N CYS A 12 -13.98 6.99 1.40
CA CYS A 12 -15.27 7.00 0.72
C CYS A 12 -15.43 8.33 0.00
N LEU A 13 -15.70 8.27 -1.29
CA LEU A 13 -16.03 9.46 -2.07
C LEU A 13 -17.56 9.68 -2.02
N THR A 14 -17.95 10.90 -1.71
CA THR A 14 -19.37 11.28 -1.77
C THR A 14 -19.80 11.48 -3.21
N ASP A 15 -21.11 11.41 -3.46
CA ASP A 15 -21.70 11.64 -4.77
C ASP A 15 -21.29 13.01 -5.35
N ALA A 16 -21.28 14.07 -4.53
CA ALA A 16 -20.83 15.39 -4.91
C ALA A 16 -19.35 15.41 -5.38
N VAL A 17 -18.47 14.65 -4.73
CA VAL A 17 -17.06 14.54 -5.12
C VAL A 17 -16.93 13.77 -6.43
N LEU A 18 -17.70 12.70 -6.64
CA LEU A 18 -17.73 11.97 -7.89
C LEU A 18 -18.23 12.82 -9.05
N HIS A 19 -19.27 13.63 -8.83
CA HIS A 19 -19.73 14.63 -9.80
C HIS A 19 -18.63 15.64 -10.16
N SER A 20 -17.89 16.14 -9.15
CA SER A 20 -16.78 17.05 -9.36
C SER A 20 -15.65 16.43 -10.19
N TYR A 21 -15.34 15.16 -9.99
CA TYR A 21 -14.27 14.47 -10.72
C TYR A 21 -14.66 14.08 -12.14
N TRP A 22 -15.89 13.65 -12.34
CA TRP A 22 -16.33 13.09 -13.63
C TRP A 22 -17.12 14.08 -14.50
N GLY A 23 -17.61 15.18 -13.94
CA GLY A 23 -18.35 16.20 -14.69
C GLY A 23 -19.48 15.58 -15.54
N THR A 24 -19.51 15.87 -16.81
CA THR A 24 -20.49 15.36 -17.77
C THR A 24 -20.43 13.82 -17.96
N ALA A 25 -19.31 13.18 -17.63
CA ALA A 25 -19.15 11.74 -17.71
C ALA A 25 -19.69 10.99 -16.48
N TYR A 26 -20.21 11.71 -15.45
CA TYR A 26 -20.65 11.11 -14.19
C TYR A 26 -21.62 9.95 -14.39
N THR A 27 -22.71 10.15 -15.12
CA THR A 27 -23.77 9.13 -15.29
C THR A 27 -23.22 7.84 -15.92
N ALA A 28 -22.39 7.96 -16.95
CA ALA A 28 -21.80 6.81 -17.63
C ALA A 28 -20.78 6.08 -16.74
N ASN A 29 -19.92 6.83 -16.07
CA ASN A 29 -18.91 6.26 -15.17
C ASN A 29 -19.56 5.59 -13.96
N TYR A 30 -20.58 6.22 -13.36
CA TYR A 30 -21.29 5.66 -12.22
C TYR A 30 -22.02 4.36 -12.60
N ALA A 31 -22.71 4.33 -13.74
CA ALA A 31 -23.37 3.12 -14.23
C ALA A 31 -22.37 1.98 -14.47
N ARG A 32 -21.22 2.28 -15.08
CA ARG A 32 -20.14 1.31 -15.29
C ARG A 32 -19.59 0.78 -13.97
N LEU A 33 -19.30 1.66 -13.00
CA LEU A 33 -18.78 1.26 -11.69
C LEU A 33 -19.81 0.39 -10.95
N SER A 34 -21.10 0.78 -10.94
CA SER A 34 -22.15 0.01 -10.30
C SER A 34 -22.26 -1.40 -10.89
N ALA A 35 -22.24 -1.53 -12.21
CA ALA A 35 -22.28 -2.85 -12.86
C ALA A 35 -21.08 -3.74 -12.48
N LEU A 36 -19.88 -3.15 -12.34
CA LEU A 36 -18.69 -3.89 -11.89
C LEU A 36 -18.82 -4.36 -10.42
N VAL A 37 -19.34 -3.50 -9.54
CA VAL A 37 -19.60 -3.85 -8.13
C VAL A 37 -20.64 -4.94 -8.04
N ASP A 38 -21.77 -4.82 -8.75
CA ASP A 38 -22.84 -5.81 -8.77
C ASP A 38 -22.37 -7.20 -9.23
N ALA A 39 -21.43 -7.24 -10.19
CA ALA A 39 -20.87 -8.48 -10.69
C ALA A 39 -20.01 -9.24 -9.65
N VAL A 40 -19.47 -8.54 -8.62
CA VAL A 40 -18.51 -9.13 -7.67
C VAL A 40 -18.94 -9.02 -6.20
N GLN A 41 -20.00 -8.27 -5.85
CA GLN A 41 -20.39 -7.97 -4.47
C GLN A 41 -20.65 -9.20 -3.59
N THR A 42 -20.94 -10.34 -4.19
CA THR A 42 -21.13 -11.62 -3.47
C THR A 42 -19.88 -12.47 -3.42
N GLN A 43 -18.76 -12.02 -3.99
CA GLN A 43 -17.52 -12.78 -4.03
C GLN A 43 -16.59 -12.34 -2.91
N VAL A 44 -16.05 -13.31 -2.18
CA VAL A 44 -15.15 -13.09 -1.05
C VAL A 44 -13.95 -14.02 -1.20
N LEU A 45 -12.76 -13.49 -0.94
CA LEU A 45 -11.55 -14.30 -0.89
C LEU A 45 -11.46 -15.01 0.46
N TYR A 46 -11.19 -16.29 0.39
CA TYR A 46 -10.97 -17.16 1.56
C TYR A 46 -9.56 -17.75 1.51
N TYR A 47 -8.91 -17.76 2.64
CA TYR A 47 -7.75 -18.58 2.88
C TYR A 47 -8.15 -19.68 3.86
N GLU A 48 -7.99 -20.95 3.44
CA GLU A 48 -8.60 -22.08 4.15
C GLU A 48 -10.11 -21.87 4.36
N ASP A 49 -10.60 -21.87 5.58
CA ASP A 49 -12.02 -21.72 5.91
C ASP A 49 -12.40 -20.33 6.44
N ALA A 50 -11.48 -19.36 6.40
CA ALA A 50 -11.71 -18.01 6.85
C ALA A 50 -11.60 -16.98 5.71
N PRO A 51 -12.39 -15.89 5.74
CA PRO A 51 -12.19 -14.77 4.84
C PRO A 51 -10.78 -14.19 4.99
N ALA A 52 -10.10 -14.00 3.88
CA ALA A 52 -8.76 -13.44 3.84
C ALA A 52 -8.78 -11.92 4.00
N GLY A 53 -7.86 -11.38 4.81
CA GLY A 53 -7.62 -9.93 4.89
C GLY A 53 -6.83 -9.46 3.68
N THR A 54 -7.50 -8.90 2.68
CA THR A 54 -6.92 -8.56 1.38
C THR A 54 -6.43 -7.13 1.34
N SER A 55 -5.20 -6.91 1.81
CA SER A 55 -4.55 -5.60 1.74
C SER A 55 -4.12 -5.28 0.31
N TYR A 56 -4.20 -4.01 -0.07
CA TYR A 56 -3.75 -3.52 -1.38
C TYR A 56 -3.06 -2.16 -1.23
N PHE A 57 -2.32 -1.77 -2.24
CA PHE A 57 -1.57 -0.51 -2.28
C PHE A 57 -1.41 -0.04 -3.73
N ALA A 58 -0.91 1.18 -3.92
CA ALA A 58 -0.93 1.79 -5.24
C ALA A 58 0.05 1.11 -6.22
N MET A 59 1.33 0.94 -5.83
CA MET A 59 2.39 0.52 -6.75
C MET A 59 3.57 -0.11 -6.01
N SER A 60 4.05 -1.27 -6.45
CA SER A 60 5.24 -1.93 -5.89
C SER A 60 6.53 -1.40 -6.52
N ASN A 61 7.67 -1.91 -6.04
CA ASN A 61 8.98 -1.70 -6.67
C ASN A 61 9.31 -2.75 -7.76
N GLY A 62 8.30 -3.47 -8.25
CA GLY A 62 8.40 -4.63 -9.15
C GLY A 62 8.19 -5.97 -8.43
N ARG A 63 8.09 -5.95 -7.08
CA ARG A 63 7.80 -7.12 -6.25
C ARG A 63 7.05 -6.71 -4.99
N THR A 64 6.09 -7.50 -4.54
CA THR A 64 5.40 -7.23 -3.28
C THR A 64 6.25 -7.66 -2.08
N GLU A 65 5.88 -7.19 -0.88
CA GLU A 65 6.58 -7.50 0.37
C GLU A 65 5.75 -8.46 1.24
N ALA A 66 6.43 -9.23 2.08
CA ALA A 66 5.78 -10.10 3.05
C ALA A 66 5.14 -9.30 4.19
N SER A 67 3.98 -9.75 4.67
CA SER A 67 3.21 -9.06 5.72
C SER A 67 4.01 -8.89 7.03
N GLU A 68 4.79 -9.89 7.44
CA GLU A 68 5.60 -9.82 8.64
C GLU A 68 6.73 -8.78 8.58
N LYS A 69 7.19 -8.42 7.38
CA LYS A 69 8.22 -7.39 7.21
C LYS A 69 7.69 -5.98 7.42
N VAL A 70 6.39 -5.80 7.24
CA VAL A 70 5.74 -4.49 7.34
C VAL A 70 4.95 -4.35 8.64
N TRP A 71 4.27 -5.42 9.08
CA TRP A 71 3.34 -5.41 10.23
C TRP A 71 3.74 -6.34 11.37
N GLY A 72 4.80 -7.13 11.21
CA GLY A 72 5.29 -8.06 12.25
C GLY A 72 4.52 -9.38 12.35
N THR A 73 3.44 -9.56 11.58
CA THR A 73 2.64 -10.79 11.59
C THR A 73 2.67 -11.45 10.21
N ALA A 74 3.09 -12.71 10.15
CA ALA A 74 3.09 -13.49 8.93
C ALA A 74 1.67 -13.96 8.60
N LEU A 75 1.19 -13.60 7.42
CA LEU A 75 -0.05 -14.11 6.84
C LEU A 75 0.32 -14.96 5.61
N PRO A 76 -0.02 -16.25 5.58
CA PRO A 76 0.48 -17.18 4.57
C PRO A 76 0.11 -16.84 3.13
N TYR A 77 -0.93 -16.02 2.95
CA TYR A 77 -1.43 -15.56 1.67
C TYR A 77 -0.92 -14.14 1.28
N LEU A 78 -0.17 -13.46 2.17
CA LEU A 78 0.45 -12.16 1.92
C LEU A 78 1.98 -12.30 1.89
N VAL A 79 2.45 -13.01 0.89
CA VAL A 79 3.87 -13.31 0.63
C VAL A 79 4.38 -12.49 -0.56
N PRO A 80 5.70 -12.35 -0.73
CA PRO A 80 6.26 -11.66 -1.87
C PRO A 80 5.94 -12.36 -3.20
N VAL A 81 5.32 -11.62 -4.12
CA VAL A 81 5.06 -12.08 -5.50
C VAL A 81 5.61 -11.10 -6.51
N ASP A 82 5.80 -11.53 -7.74
CA ASP A 82 6.17 -10.66 -8.85
C ASP A 82 5.09 -9.60 -9.08
N SER A 83 5.51 -8.42 -9.46
CA SER A 83 4.65 -7.31 -9.84
C SER A 83 5.40 -6.41 -10.83
N SER A 84 6.08 -7.06 -11.80
CA SER A 84 6.97 -6.41 -12.76
C SER A 84 6.26 -5.41 -13.67
N THR A 85 4.97 -5.58 -13.90
CA THR A 85 4.15 -4.61 -14.64
C THR A 85 4.05 -3.24 -13.96
N ASP A 86 4.38 -3.13 -12.66
CA ASP A 86 4.51 -1.83 -11.99
C ASP A 86 5.67 -0.98 -12.52
N LEU A 87 6.71 -1.59 -13.09
CA LEU A 87 7.93 -0.90 -13.52
C LEU A 87 7.67 0.09 -14.67
N SER A 88 6.62 -0.14 -15.45
CA SER A 88 6.18 0.74 -16.54
C SER A 88 5.16 1.80 -16.13
N ALA A 89 4.73 1.79 -14.86
CA ALA A 89 3.68 2.69 -14.39
C ALA A 89 4.18 4.15 -14.25
N ASP A 90 3.29 5.10 -14.51
CA ASP A 90 3.58 6.52 -14.34
C ASP A 90 4.04 6.85 -12.92
N ASN A 91 5.07 7.66 -12.82
CA ASN A 91 5.67 8.06 -11.55
C ASN A 91 6.14 6.86 -10.68
N TYR A 92 6.58 5.77 -11.34
CA TYR A 92 7.18 4.63 -10.66
C TYR A 92 8.36 5.04 -9.77
N GLU A 93 9.23 5.93 -10.25
CA GLU A 93 10.34 6.49 -9.51
C GLU A 93 10.15 7.99 -9.32
N VAL A 94 10.29 8.48 -8.08
CA VAL A 94 10.14 9.89 -7.74
C VAL A 94 11.24 10.29 -6.77
N THR A 95 11.90 11.41 -7.05
CA THR A 95 12.91 12.00 -6.17
C THR A 95 12.32 13.21 -5.43
N LEU A 96 12.40 13.14 -4.10
CA LEU A 96 12.09 14.22 -3.19
C LEU A 96 13.39 14.90 -2.77
N THR A 97 13.48 16.22 -2.89
CA THR A 97 14.61 17.00 -2.39
C THR A 97 14.20 17.75 -1.12
N LEU A 98 14.94 17.49 -0.03
CA LEU A 98 14.72 18.14 1.27
C LEU A 98 16.04 18.78 1.73
N SER A 99 15.99 20.01 2.21
CA SER A 99 17.16 20.63 2.84
C SER A 99 17.52 19.90 4.15
N ALA A 100 18.80 20.00 4.57
CA ALA A 100 19.23 19.40 5.83
C ALA A 100 18.40 19.87 7.03
N PRO A 101 18.03 21.13 7.20
CA PRO A 101 17.14 21.57 8.29
C PRO A 101 15.74 20.93 8.24
N GLN A 102 15.18 20.72 7.04
CA GLN A 102 13.87 20.03 6.91
C GLN A 102 13.97 18.57 7.34
N VAL A 103 15.01 17.86 6.92
CA VAL A 103 15.23 16.47 7.34
C VAL A 103 15.47 16.39 8.85
N GLN A 104 16.26 17.30 9.42
CA GLN A 104 16.50 17.37 10.87
C GLN A 104 15.18 17.52 11.65
N GLN A 105 14.30 18.44 11.20
CA GLN A 105 12.99 18.62 11.82
C GLN A 105 12.12 17.36 11.71
N LEU A 106 12.09 16.70 10.55
CA LEU A 106 11.31 15.48 10.33
C LEU A 106 11.83 14.30 11.15
N LEU A 107 13.14 14.14 11.29
CA LEU A 107 13.75 13.12 12.15
C LEU A 107 13.41 13.36 13.62
N SER A 108 13.50 14.62 14.09
CA SER A 108 13.13 14.97 15.45
C SER A 108 11.65 14.74 15.74
N SER A 109 10.76 15.25 14.89
CA SER A 109 9.31 15.15 15.10
C SER A 109 8.75 13.74 14.89
N GLY A 110 9.26 13.00 13.90
CA GLY A 110 8.76 11.68 13.53
C GLY A 110 9.41 10.50 14.27
N LEU A 111 10.66 10.65 14.73
CA LEU A 111 11.45 9.58 15.33
C LEU A 111 12.06 9.96 16.68
N GLY A 112 11.99 11.22 17.11
CA GLY A 112 12.68 11.70 18.31
C GLY A 112 14.21 11.72 18.19
N ILE A 113 14.74 11.72 16.96
CA ILE A 113 16.18 11.66 16.70
C ILE A 113 16.73 13.08 16.55
N SER A 114 17.73 13.43 17.37
CA SER A 114 18.51 14.66 17.20
C SER A 114 19.65 14.42 16.21
N ALA A 115 19.69 15.19 15.14
CA ALA A 115 20.73 15.11 14.13
C ALA A 115 21.72 16.26 14.29
N ASP A 116 23.02 15.97 14.19
CA ASP A 116 24.08 16.99 14.26
C ASP A 116 24.12 17.81 12.96
N SER A 117 23.81 19.09 13.05
CA SER A 117 23.80 20.01 11.91
C SER A 117 25.18 20.25 11.29
N ALA A 118 26.27 19.92 12.00
CA ALA A 118 27.63 20.09 11.50
C ALA A 118 28.07 19.01 10.49
N ALA A 119 27.40 17.85 10.49
CA ALA A 119 27.78 16.72 9.64
C ALA A 119 26.56 15.99 9.02
N PRO A 120 25.75 16.69 8.19
CA PRO A 120 24.54 16.08 7.60
C PRO A 120 24.82 14.86 6.73
N GLU A 121 25.96 14.82 6.06
CA GLU A 121 26.38 13.71 5.20
C GLU A 121 26.54 12.38 5.95
N ARG A 122 26.59 12.41 7.29
CA ARG A 122 26.73 11.22 8.16
C ARG A 122 25.41 10.77 8.79
N TRP A 123 24.30 11.44 8.52
CA TRP A 123 23.05 11.11 9.19
C TRP A 123 22.49 9.74 8.82
N PHE A 124 22.71 9.31 7.58
CA PHE A 124 22.21 8.02 7.09
C PHE A 124 23.35 7.07 6.74
N GLY A 125 23.29 5.89 7.31
CA GLY A 125 24.22 4.79 6.99
C GLY A 125 23.70 3.88 5.90
N GLU A 126 24.41 2.78 5.67
CA GLU A 126 24.07 1.78 4.67
C GLU A 126 22.73 1.10 4.98
N THR A 127 21.88 1.00 3.96
CA THR A 127 20.55 0.39 4.09
C THR A 127 20.63 -1.13 3.95
N THR A 128 20.13 -1.85 4.95
CA THR A 128 19.85 -3.28 4.84
C THR A 128 18.52 -3.47 4.13
N LEU A 129 18.50 -4.26 3.05
CA LEU A 129 17.30 -4.52 2.26
C LEU A 129 16.65 -5.85 2.66
N THR A 130 15.33 -5.94 2.47
CA THR A 130 14.59 -7.21 2.46
C THR A 130 14.86 -7.96 1.16
N ALA A 131 14.45 -9.23 1.08
CA ALA A 131 14.52 -10.01 -0.16
C ALA A 131 13.68 -9.41 -1.31
N SER A 132 12.70 -8.57 -0.99
CA SER A 132 11.87 -7.86 -1.97
C SER A 132 12.43 -6.47 -2.35
N GLY A 133 13.62 -6.09 -1.83
CA GLY A 133 14.28 -4.83 -2.17
C GLY A 133 13.74 -3.60 -1.43
N TYR A 134 12.95 -3.78 -0.38
CA TYR A 134 12.55 -2.67 0.51
C TYR A 134 13.57 -2.47 1.63
N ALA A 135 13.69 -1.27 2.15
CA ALA A 135 14.53 -0.98 3.30
C ALA A 135 13.99 -1.72 4.54
N ALA A 136 14.73 -2.71 5.03
CA ALA A 136 14.45 -3.38 6.30
C ALA A 136 14.85 -2.47 7.45
N SER A 137 16.09 -1.99 7.45
CA SER A 137 16.64 -1.06 8.44
C SER A 137 17.83 -0.30 7.90
N LEU A 138 18.14 0.82 8.55
CA LEU A 138 19.37 1.57 8.31
C LEU A 138 19.78 2.35 9.57
N PRO A 139 21.05 2.68 9.74
CA PRO A 139 21.50 3.64 10.74
C PRO A 139 20.99 5.04 10.39
N VAL A 140 20.40 5.72 11.38
CA VAL A 140 20.02 7.14 11.30
C VAL A 140 20.60 7.84 12.51
N CYS A 141 21.59 8.71 12.32
CA CYS A 141 22.33 9.38 13.40
C CYS A 141 22.81 8.41 14.48
N GLY A 142 23.35 7.24 14.06
CA GLY A 142 23.85 6.20 14.95
C GLY A 142 22.78 5.27 15.57
N GLN A 143 21.50 5.50 15.34
CA GLN A 143 20.41 4.64 15.82
C GLN A 143 19.88 3.77 14.67
N THR A 144 19.59 2.49 14.93
CA THR A 144 18.96 1.62 13.91
C THR A 144 17.48 1.93 13.79
N VAL A 145 17.04 2.32 12.60
CA VAL A 145 15.65 2.67 12.30
C VAL A 145 15.12 1.73 11.22
N SER A 146 13.88 1.27 11.34
CA SER A 146 13.25 0.48 10.28
C SER A 146 12.89 1.37 9.07
N GLY A 147 12.97 0.80 7.85
CA GLY A 147 12.61 1.52 6.63
C GLY A 147 11.17 2.04 6.66
N THR A 148 10.24 1.27 7.27
CA THR A 148 8.84 1.71 7.42
C THR A 148 8.68 2.87 8.40
N ALA A 149 9.49 2.95 9.45
CA ALA A 149 9.47 4.08 10.38
C ALA A 149 10.05 5.33 9.71
N LEU A 150 11.18 5.20 9.02
CA LEU A 150 11.80 6.32 8.29
C LEU A 150 10.89 6.82 7.16
N ARG A 151 10.27 5.89 6.40
CA ARG A 151 9.26 6.24 5.39
C ARG A 151 8.18 7.16 5.96
N ARG A 152 7.62 6.81 7.13
CA ARG A 152 6.57 7.62 7.78
C ARG A 152 7.09 8.97 8.25
N ALA A 153 8.26 8.99 8.86
CA ALA A 153 8.87 10.22 9.40
C ALA A 153 9.17 11.23 8.29
N LEU A 154 9.71 10.78 7.16
CA LEU A 154 10.07 11.64 6.03
C LEU A 154 8.93 11.84 5.01
N GLY A 155 7.76 11.23 5.19
CA GLY A 155 6.63 11.32 4.26
C GLY A 155 6.89 10.66 2.90
N LEU A 156 7.71 9.59 2.84
CA LEU A 156 8.08 8.95 1.59
C LEU A 156 6.96 8.08 1.03
N ARG A 157 6.90 7.96 -0.28
CA ARG A 157 5.89 7.18 -0.99
C ARG A 157 5.95 5.69 -0.65
N SER A 158 7.14 5.11 -0.55
CA SER A 158 7.36 3.70 -0.22
C SER A 158 8.58 3.52 0.70
N ALA A 159 8.79 2.31 1.21
CA ALA A 159 10.02 1.93 1.90
C ALA A 159 11.12 1.41 0.94
N CYS A 160 10.90 1.46 -0.38
CA CYS A 160 11.95 1.23 -1.37
C CYS A 160 12.53 2.58 -1.77
N PHE A 161 13.60 2.99 -1.10
CA PHE A 161 14.21 4.31 -1.29
C PHE A 161 15.73 4.24 -1.25
N THR A 162 16.35 5.25 -1.86
CA THR A 162 17.78 5.59 -1.70
C THR A 162 17.90 7.03 -1.22
N ILE A 163 18.92 7.31 -0.40
CA ILE A 163 19.18 8.65 0.14
C ILE A 163 20.59 9.07 -0.29
N ARG A 164 20.71 10.26 -0.83
CA ARG A 164 21.98 10.89 -1.17
C ARG A 164 22.00 12.30 -0.62
N TYR A 165 23.11 12.69 0.02
CA TYR A 165 23.34 14.07 0.42
C TYR A 165 24.18 14.77 -0.63
N GLN A 166 23.74 15.93 -1.08
CA GLN A 166 24.44 16.77 -2.06
C GLN A 166 24.04 18.23 -1.89
N ASP A 167 25.03 19.14 -1.91
CA ASP A 167 24.83 20.59 -1.94
C ASP A 167 23.87 21.10 -0.85
N GLY A 168 24.01 20.59 0.39
CA GLY A 168 23.18 21.01 1.54
C GLY A 168 21.79 20.40 1.58
N SER A 169 21.48 19.48 0.67
CA SER A 169 20.17 18.83 0.56
C SER A 169 20.28 17.32 0.48
N PHE A 170 19.22 16.65 0.91
CA PHE A 170 19.02 15.22 0.71
C PHE A 170 18.14 14.98 -0.50
N LEU A 171 18.65 14.21 -1.45
CA LEU A 171 17.89 13.66 -2.57
C LEU A 171 17.44 12.27 -2.18
N ILE A 172 16.15 12.09 -2.05
CA ILE A 172 15.54 10.82 -1.62
C ILE A 172 14.71 10.30 -2.78
N THR A 173 15.22 9.27 -3.43
CA THR A 173 14.53 8.62 -4.55
C THR A 173 13.76 7.43 -4.05
N THR A 174 12.45 7.38 -4.30
CA THR A 174 11.56 6.28 -3.95
C THR A 174 11.05 5.57 -5.20
N LYS A 175 10.96 4.24 -5.13
CA LYS A 175 10.34 3.39 -6.16
C LYS A 175 9.03 2.82 -5.61
N GLY A 176 7.96 2.90 -6.43
CA GLY A 176 6.63 2.48 -6.04
C GLY A 176 5.92 3.44 -5.09
N TYR A 177 4.73 3.05 -4.64
CA TYR A 177 3.87 3.86 -3.76
C TYR A 177 2.97 2.97 -2.90
N GLY A 178 3.17 2.99 -1.60
CA GLY A 178 2.38 2.25 -0.62
C GLY A 178 3.22 1.41 0.31
N HIS A 179 2.58 0.48 1.02
CA HIS A 179 3.23 -0.39 2.01
C HIS A 179 3.85 -1.66 1.39
N GLY A 180 3.54 -1.99 0.15
CA GLY A 180 4.13 -3.10 -0.57
C GLY A 180 3.46 -4.46 -0.35
N VAL A 181 2.48 -4.62 0.55
CA VAL A 181 1.91 -5.93 0.93
C VAL A 181 0.58 -6.19 0.23
N GLY A 182 0.42 -7.39 -0.34
CA GLY A 182 -0.79 -7.80 -1.06
C GLY A 182 -0.84 -7.24 -2.48
N MET A 183 -2.00 -6.80 -2.98
CA MET A 183 -2.18 -6.44 -4.38
C MET A 183 -1.68 -5.02 -4.70
N SER A 184 -0.82 -4.89 -5.71
CA SER A 184 -0.53 -3.62 -6.36
C SER A 184 -1.67 -3.24 -7.30
N GLN A 185 -2.21 -2.02 -7.16
CA GLN A 185 -3.26 -1.54 -8.06
C GLN A 185 -2.73 -1.30 -9.47
N CYS A 186 -1.57 -0.66 -9.61
CA CYS A 186 -0.93 -0.45 -10.93
C CYS A 186 -0.53 -1.79 -11.54
N GLY A 187 0.08 -2.69 -10.76
CA GLY A 187 0.44 -4.03 -11.23
C GLY A 187 -0.76 -4.84 -11.70
N ALA A 188 -1.88 -4.79 -10.96
CA ALA A 188 -3.12 -5.46 -11.38
C ALA A 188 -3.66 -4.90 -12.71
N VAL A 189 -3.57 -3.59 -12.92
CA VAL A 189 -3.93 -2.96 -14.20
C VAL A 189 -2.99 -3.42 -15.32
N GLY A 190 -1.68 -3.46 -15.05
CA GLY A 190 -0.68 -3.94 -16.02
C GLY A 190 -0.92 -5.40 -16.42
N TYR A 191 -1.11 -6.31 -15.46
CA TYR A 191 -1.43 -7.71 -15.76
C TYR A 191 -2.71 -7.88 -16.57
N ALA A 192 -3.73 -7.07 -16.30
CA ALA A 192 -4.96 -7.09 -17.10
C ALA A 192 -4.76 -6.55 -18.53
N ALA A 193 -4.03 -5.44 -18.68
CA ALA A 193 -3.88 -4.74 -19.95
C ALA A 193 -2.81 -5.36 -20.86
N GLU A 194 -1.68 -5.79 -20.30
CA GLU A 194 -0.53 -6.24 -21.06
C GLU A 194 -0.52 -7.77 -21.24
N GLU A 195 -0.97 -8.51 -20.21
CA GLU A 195 -0.95 -9.98 -20.20
C GLU A 195 -2.35 -10.60 -20.40
N GLY A 196 -3.40 -9.79 -20.41
CA GLY A 196 -4.79 -10.25 -20.60
C GLY A 196 -5.33 -11.08 -19.44
N MET A 197 -4.72 -10.97 -18.23
CA MET A 197 -5.15 -11.73 -17.06
C MET A 197 -6.55 -11.31 -16.60
N GLY A 198 -7.40 -12.30 -16.30
CA GLY A 198 -8.69 -12.06 -15.67
C GLY A 198 -8.55 -11.68 -14.20
N TYR A 199 -9.50 -10.89 -13.64
CA TYR A 199 -9.45 -10.44 -12.25
C TYR A 199 -9.28 -11.57 -11.23
N ARG A 200 -9.82 -12.77 -11.49
CA ARG A 200 -9.71 -13.94 -10.61
C ARG A 200 -8.27 -14.47 -10.54
N ASP A 201 -7.56 -14.43 -11.66
CA ASP A 201 -6.19 -14.89 -11.75
C ASP A 201 -5.25 -13.85 -11.14
N ILE A 202 -5.53 -12.56 -11.36
CA ILE A 202 -4.81 -11.46 -10.71
C ILE A 202 -4.95 -11.55 -9.19
N LEU A 203 -6.16 -11.77 -8.66
CA LEU A 203 -6.36 -11.92 -7.22
C LEU A 203 -5.61 -13.13 -6.65
N LYS A 204 -5.62 -14.27 -7.34
CA LYS A 204 -4.87 -15.47 -6.91
C LYS A 204 -3.35 -15.31 -7.05
N HIS A 205 -2.90 -14.47 -7.97
CA HIS A 205 -1.49 -14.12 -8.11
C HIS A 205 -1.00 -13.34 -6.88
N TYR A 206 -1.74 -12.30 -6.47
CA TYR A 206 -1.34 -11.46 -5.35
C TYR A 206 -1.63 -12.05 -3.97
N TYR A 207 -2.62 -12.92 -3.87
CA TYR A 207 -3.03 -13.57 -2.62
C TYR A 207 -2.84 -15.09 -2.76
N SER A 208 -1.69 -15.57 -2.32
CA SER A 208 -1.28 -16.97 -2.52
C SER A 208 -2.21 -17.96 -1.78
N GLY A 209 -2.63 -19.00 -2.48
CA GLY A 209 -3.42 -20.07 -1.88
C GLY A 209 -4.88 -19.72 -1.52
N VAL A 210 -5.36 -18.54 -1.93
CA VAL A 210 -6.76 -18.16 -1.68
C VAL A 210 -7.73 -18.81 -2.67
N SER A 211 -8.97 -19.00 -2.21
CA SER A 211 -10.12 -19.36 -3.04
C SER A 211 -11.13 -18.20 -3.10
N ILE A 212 -11.79 -18.02 -4.25
CA ILE A 212 -12.88 -17.05 -4.39
C ILE A 212 -14.19 -17.80 -4.21
N ARG A 213 -14.93 -17.49 -3.15
CA ARG A 213 -16.22 -18.12 -2.82
C ARG A 213 -17.36 -17.13 -3.01
N THR A 214 -18.46 -17.60 -3.58
CA THR A 214 -19.69 -16.82 -3.64
C THR A 214 -20.44 -17.01 -2.33
N VAL A 215 -20.66 -15.93 -1.60
CA VAL A 215 -21.49 -15.92 -0.39
C VAL A 215 -22.90 -15.48 -0.80
N GLY A 216 -23.91 -16.25 -0.39
CA GLY A 216 -25.30 -15.91 -0.73
C GLY A 216 -25.69 -14.54 -0.21
N SER A 217 -26.51 -13.81 -0.94
CA SER A 217 -27.29 -12.70 -0.42
C SER A 217 -28.34 -13.30 0.53
N GLY A 218 -27.93 -13.57 1.78
CA GLY A 218 -28.83 -14.11 2.79
C GLY A 218 -29.99 -13.15 3.00
N THR A 219 -31.17 -13.53 2.59
CA THR A 219 -32.39 -13.00 3.18
C THR A 219 -32.27 -13.19 4.68
N SER A 220 -32.26 -12.10 5.40
CA SER A 220 -31.97 -11.99 6.81
C SER A 220 -32.88 -12.91 7.67
N SER A 221 -32.33 -14.02 8.08
CA SER A 221 -32.79 -14.69 9.31
C SER A 221 -31.55 -14.95 10.17
N GLY A 222 -31.27 -14.04 11.09
CA GLY A 222 -30.45 -14.17 12.28
C GLY A 222 -29.04 -14.73 12.09
N GLY A 223 -28.03 -13.89 11.79
CA GLY A 223 -26.62 -14.27 11.86
C GLY A 223 -25.78 -14.02 10.61
N GLY A 224 -26.19 -13.12 9.74
CA GLY A 224 -25.57 -12.88 8.44
C GLY A 224 -24.15 -12.25 8.50
N LEU A 225 -23.48 -12.28 7.37
CA LEU A 225 -22.14 -11.76 7.05
C LEU A 225 -21.78 -10.42 7.76
N PHE A 226 -22.77 -9.57 8.01
CA PHE A 226 -22.61 -8.31 8.75
C PHE A 226 -22.31 -8.50 10.26
N SER A 227 -22.73 -9.58 10.91
CA SER A 227 -22.41 -9.82 12.32
C SER A 227 -20.95 -10.22 12.49
N TRP A 228 -20.39 -10.93 11.51
CA TRP A 228 -18.99 -11.31 11.47
C TRP A 228 -18.07 -10.10 11.15
N LEU A 229 -18.44 -9.27 10.16
CA LEU A 229 -17.74 -8.00 9.87
C LEU A 229 -17.72 -7.06 11.09
N ARG A 230 -18.79 -7.02 11.88
CA ARG A 230 -18.83 -6.28 13.16
C ARG A 230 -17.80 -6.81 14.16
N ARG A 231 -17.64 -8.14 14.26
CA ARG A 231 -16.65 -8.77 15.15
C ARG A 231 -15.21 -8.48 14.71
N LEU A 232 -14.94 -8.53 13.41
CA LEU A 232 -13.59 -8.26 12.85
C LEU A 232 -13.21 -6.77 12.96
N LEU A 233 -14.19 -5.87 12.91
CA LEU A 233 -13.99 -4.42 12.94
C LEU A 233 -14.12 -3.82 14.35
N GLY A 234 -14.32 -4.65 15.40
CA GLY A 234 -14.40 -4.18 16.79
C GLY A 234 -15.58 -3.22 17.04
N MET A 235 -16.72 -3.42 16.35
CA MET A 235 -17.93 -2.62 16.49
C MET A 235 -19.02 -3.39 17.26
#